data_980a5916e4bf6fcbcd6adb9ec82cbb64
#
_entry.id   980a5916e4bf6fcbcd6adb9ec82cbb64
#
_cell.length_a   1.000
_cell.length_b   1.000
_cell.length_c   1.000
_cell.angle_alpha   90.00
_cell.angle_beta   90.00
_cell.angle_gamma   90.00
#
_symmetry.space_group_name_H-M   'P 1'
#
loop_
_entity.id
_entity.type
_entity.pdbx_description
1 polymer ?
#
loop_
_entity_poly.entity_id
_entity_poly.type
_entity_poly.pdbx_seq_one_letter_code
_entity_poly.pdbx_strand_id
1 'polypeptide(L)'
;DIKSPEVSTSSHLEDLVYGAKYVADNRIIRSLIFAILVTEIFGWAVESMLPVIARDELGLDARGLGVLMAMGALGAAISSVIMTLMPDVENKGKLVVYGLFGFGVGLIAFAFSDMVLLSMVLLGLAYGSGVIYESGLSTLLQISVPDEMRGRVLSFQSLCWGFSGSAGFHAGAIAAILGAPVAVAAGGVVVISNTIRIAKNMILIGVNTDKKIVD
;
A
#
# COMPACT_ATOMS: atom_id res chain seq x y z
N ASP A 1 -22.77 15.07 31.08
CA ASP A 1 -22.55 13.65 31.43
C ASP A 1 -22.18 12.87 30.19
N ILE A 2 -20.88 12.71 30.00
CA ILE A 2 -20.37 11.82 28.96
C ILE A 2 -20.50 10.40 29.54
N LYS A 3 -21.52 9.66 29.12
CA LYS A 3 -21.61 8.23 29.41
C LYS A 3 -20.39 7.56 28.80
N SER A 4 -19.49 7.04 29.63
CA SER A 4 -18.44 6.14 29.17
C SER A 4 -19.09 4.97 28.44
N PRO A 5 -18.63 4.60 27.22
CA PRO A 5 -19.15 3.41 26.56
C PRO A 5 -18.89 2.21 27.47
N GLU A 6 -19.92 1.39 27.68
CA GLU A 6 -19.78 0.11 28.38
C GLU A 6 -18.68 -0.68 27.65
N VAL A 7 -17.57 -0.89 28.35
CA VAL A 7 -16.48 -1.75 27.86
C VAL A 7 -17.06 -3.16 27.80
N SER A 8 -17.40 -3.62 26.59
CA SER A 8 -17.81 -5.02 26.40
C SER A 8 -16.62 -5.89 26.81
N THR A 9 -16.86 -6.80 27.75
CA THR A 9 -15.90 -7.78 28.25
C THR A 9 -15.62 -8.92 27.24
N SER A 10 -15.88 -8.70 25.95
CA SER A 10 -15.46 -9.63 24.92
C SER A 10 -13.93 -9.69 24.90
N SER A 11 -13.39 -10.91 24.96
CA SER A 11 -11.94 -11.11 24.87
C SER A 11 -11.44 -10.51 23.55
N HIS A 12 -10.32 -9.76 23.59
CA HIS A 12 -9.68 -9.21 22.37
C HIS A 12 -9.50 -10.26 21.28
N LEU A 13 -9.34 -11.53 21.66
CA LEU A 13 -9.28 -12.67 20.73
C LEU A 13 -10.62 -12.96 20.05
N GLU A 14 -11.73 -12.85 20.77
CA GLU A 14 -13.07 -13.05 20.18
C GLU A 14 -13.39 -11.94 19.18
N ASP A 15 -13.03 -10.70 19.48
CA ASP A 15 -13.18 -9.58 18.56
C ASP A 15 -12.34 -9.74 17.30
N LEU A 16 -11.10 -10.24 17.43
CA LEU A 16 -10.24 -10.56 16.28
C LEU A 16 -10.83 -11.70 15.43
N VAL A 17 -11.27 -12.78 16.04
CA VAL A 17 -11.86 -13.93 15.34
C VAL A 17 -13.16 -13.51 14.62
N TYR A 18 -14.00 -12.71 15.26
CA TYR A 18 -15.22 -12.20 14.65
C TYR A 18 -14.92 -11.28 13.47
N GLY A 19 -13.94 -10.38 13.61
CA GLY A 19 -13.45 -9.53 12.53
C GLY A 19 -12.88 -10.35 11.37
N ALA A 20 -12.08 -11.39 11.65
CA ALA A 20 -11.53 -12.29 10.64
C ALA A 20 -12.63 -13.01 9.84
N LYS A 21 -13.64 -13.52 10.55
CA LYS A 21 -14.81 -14.17 9.93
C LYS A 21 -15.55 -13.18 9.02
N TYR A 22 -15.80 -11.97 9.50
CA TYR A 22 -16.47 -10.93 8.70
C TYR A 22 -15.68 -10.59 7.42
N VAL A 23 -14.36 -10.45 7.52
CA VAL A 23 -13.48 -10.23 6.36
C VAL A 23 -13.52 -11.42 5.40
N ALA A 24 -13.50 -12.65 5.92
CA ALA A 24 -13.54 -13.87 5.11
C ALA A 24 -14.87 -14.05 4.37
N ASP A 25 -15.99 -13.71 5.00
CA ASP A 25 -17.33 -13.87 4.44
C ASP A 25 -17.68 -12.75 3.44
N ASN A 26 -17.09 -11.55 3.59
CA ASN A 26 -17.35 -10.42 2.69
C ASN A 26 -16.32 -10.37 1.55
N ARG A 27 -16.77 -10.69 0.32
CA ARG A 27 -15.90 -10.74 -0.87
C ARG A 27 -15.20 -9.40 -1.16
N ILE A 28 -15.90 -8.28 -0.93
CA ILE A 28 -15.35 -6.94 -1.18
C ILE A 28 -14.23 -6.64 -0.20
N ILE A 29 -14.52 -6.75 1.10
CA ILE A 29 -13.58 -6.45 2.18
C ILE A 29 -12.36 -7.37 2.10
N ARG A 30 -12.58 -8.66 1.85
CA ARG A 30 -11.50 -9.63 1.63
C ARG A 30 -10.60 -9.23 0.46
N SER A 31 -11.16 -8.73 -0.65
CA SER A 31 -10.38 -8.27 -1.80
C SER A 31 -9.55 -7.04 -1.47
N LEU A 32 -10.09 -6.08 -0.69
CA LEU A 32 -9.38 -4.89 -0.23
C LEU A 32 -8.23 -5.26 0.72
N ILE A 33 -8.50 -6.05 1.74
CA ILE A 33 -7.49 -6.51 2.71
C ILE A 33 -6.39 -7.33 2.00
N PHE A 34 -6.76 -8.20 1.06
CA PHE A 34 -5.79 -8.97 0.29
C PHE A 34 -4.91 -8.05 -0.60
N ALA A 35 -5.49 -7.00 -1.17
CA ALA A 35 -4.71 -6.02 -1.94
C ALA A 35 -3.68 -5.30 -1.07
N ILE A 36 -4.08 -4.86 0.14
CA ILE A 36 -3.17 -4.26 1.12
C ILE A 36 -2.05 -5.26 1.45
N LEU A 37 -2.40 -6.47 1.87
CA LEU A 37 -1.44 -7.48 2.31
C LEU A 37 -0.39 -7.81 1.23
N VAL A 38 -0.81 -8.00 -0.03
CA VAL A 38 0.10 -8.28 -1.14
C VAL A 38 1.05 -7.10 -1.37
N THR A 39 0.55 -5.87 -1.29
CA THR A 39 1.38 -4.69 -1.53
C THR A 39 2.36 -4.44 -0.37
N GLU A 40 1.92 -4.69 0.88
CA GLU A 40 2.80 -4.60 2.05
C GLU A 40 3.95 -5.62 1.99
N ILE A 41 3.63 -6.87 1.67
CA ILE A 41 4.64 -7.94 1.62
C ILE A 41 5.59 -7.75 0.44
N PHE A 42 5.08 -7.46 -0.76
CA PHE A 42 5.88 -7.48 -1.98
C PHE A 42 6.31 -6.10 -2.47
N GLY A 43 5.45 -5.10 -2.36
CA GLY A 43 5.73 -3.75 -2.84
C GLY A 43 6.67 -3.00 -1.91
N TRP A 44 6.37 -2.94 -0.61
CA TRP A 44 7.19 -2.25 0.39
C TRP A 44 8.49 -2.99 0.74
N ALA A 45 8.72 -4.18 0.16
CA ALA A 45 10.01 -4.85 0.24
C ALA A 45 11.19 -4.00 -0.29
N VAL A 46 10.92 -3.00 -1.13
CA VAL A 46 11.91 -2.03 -1.61
C VAL A 46 12.65 -1.35 -0.46
N GLU A 47 12.00 -1.04 0.66
CA GLU A 47 12.64 -0.34 1.79
C GLU A 47 13.83 -1.12 2.36
N SER A 48 13.70 -2.45 2.46
CA SER A 48 14.81 -3.31 2.92
C SER A 48 15.92 -3.46 1.89
N MET A 49 15.66 -3.19 0.62
CA MET A 49 16.64 -3.28 -0.47
C MET A 49 17.29 -1.93 -0.79
N LEU A 50 16.74 -0.80 -0.35
CA LEU A 50 17.29 0.53 -0.61
C LEU A 50 18.77 0.68 -0.23
N PRO A 51 19.25 0.22 0.96
CA PRO A 51 20.65 0.33 1.31
C PRO A 51 21.57 -0.45 0.36
N VAL A 52 21.11 -1.60 -0.12
CA VAL A 52 21.86 -2.47 -1.04
C VAL A 52 21.94 -1.81 -2.41
N ILE A 53 20.80 -1.36 -2.96
CA ILE A 53 20.75 -0.67 -4.27
C ILE A 53 21.56 0.63 -4.22
N ALA A 54 21.44 1.43 -3.17
CA ALA A 54 22.18 2.67 -3.04
C ALA A 54 23.70 2.44 -3.07
N ARG A 55 24.17 1.42 -2.36
CA ARG A 55 25.61 1.10 -2.28
C ARG A 55 26.12 0.40 -3.54
N ASP A 56 25.45 -0.65 -3.97
CA ASP A 56 26.00 -1.61 -4.94
C ASP A 56 25.68 -1.21 -6.40
N GLU A 57 24.52 -0.58 -6.65
CA GLU A 57 24.11 -0.17 -7.99
C GLU A 57 24.34 1.31 -8.27
N LEU A 58 24.12 2.18 -7.27
CA LEU A 58 24.24 3.62 -7.45
C LEU A 58 25.57 4.21 -6.93
N GLY A 59 26.39 3.39 -6.26
CA GLY A 59 27.69 3.84 -5.71
C GLY A 59 27.56 4.92 -4.63
N LEU A 60 26.42 4.98 -3.92
CA LEU A 60 26.14 5.99 -2.92
C LEU A 60 26.68 5.58 -1.54
N ASP A 61 27.18 6.57 -0.79
CA ASP A 61 27.48 6.44 0.63
C ASP A 61 26.22 6.57 1.51
N ALA A 62 26.38 6.55 2.83
CA ALA A 62 25.29 6.71 3.77
C ALA A 62 24.54 8.04 3.62
N ARG A 63 25.22 9.12 3.20
CA ARG A 63 24.57 10.41 2.93
C ARG A 63 23.74 10.35 1.67
N GLY A 64 24.27 9.73 0.62
CA GLY A 64 23.54 9.50 -0.64
C GLY A 64 22.28 8.65 -0.43
N LEU A 65 22.35 7.59 0.38
CA LEU A 65 21.18 6.82 0.80
C LEU A 65 20.15 7.70 1.52
N GLY A 66 20.59 8.54 2.46
CA GLY A 66 19.70 9.48 3.16
C GLY A 66 18.97 10.42 2.21
N VAL A 67 19.67 10.96 1.19
CA VAL A 67 19.06 11.81 0.16
C VAL A 67 18.09 11.02 -0.71
N LEU A 68 18.43 9.79 -1.10
CA LEU A 68 17.53 8.91 -1.87
C LEU A 68 16.23 8.64 -1.11
N MET A 69 16.31 8.31 0.18
CA MET A 69 15.14 8.12 1.05
C MET A 69 14.33 9.41 1.22
N ALA A 70 15.01 10.56 1.36
CA ALA A 70 14.34 11.86 1.45
C ALA A 70 13.58 12.21 0.17
N MET A 71 14.07 11.84 -1.00
CA MET A 71 13.35 12.02 -2.28
C MET A 71 12.10 11.14 -2.37
N GLY A 72 12.17 9.90 -1.88
CA GLY A 72 10.97 9.06 -1.72
C GLY A 72 9.92 9.70 -0.81
N ALA A 73 10.34 10.15 0.37
CA ALA A 73 9.48 10.84 1.32
C ALA A 73 8.90 12.16 0.76
N LEU A 74 9.68 12.92 -0.03
CA LEU A 74 9.23 14.12 -0.70
C LEU A 74 8.12 13.81 -1.73
N GLY A 75 8.28 12.75 -2.52
CA GLY A 75 7.24 12.28 -3.45
C GLY A 75 5.95 11.90 -2.73
N ALA A 76 6.05 11.19 -1.61
CA ALA A 76 4.92 10.86 -0.74
C ALA A 76 4.23 12.12 -0.18
N ALA A 77 5.01 13.10 0.31
CA ALA A 77 4.50 14.36 0.84
C ALA A 77 3.78 15.17 -0.23
N ILE A 78 4.37 15.32 -1.42
CA ILE A 78 3.74 16.02 -2.55
C ILE A 78 2.41 15.36 -2.92
N SER A 79 2.37 14.04 -3.04
CA SER A 79 1.14 13.31 -3.36
C SER A 79 0.08 13.46 -2.27
N SER A 80 0.46 13.46 -0.99
CA SER A 80 -0.45 13.72 0.13
C SER A 80 -1.09 15.10 0.05
N VAL A 81 -0.29 16.14 -0.27
CA VAL A 81 -0.80 17.51 -0.47
C VAL A 81 -1.74 17.57 -1.68
N ILE A 82 -1.36 16.96 -2.81
CA ILE A 82 -2.21 16.90 -4.01
C ILE A 82 -3.53 16.23 -3.68
N MET A 83 -3.53 15.09 -2.99
CA MET A 83 -4.74 14.37 -2.59
C MET A 83 -5.66 15.22 -1.70
N THR A 84 -5.08 16.03 -0.80
CA THR A 84 -5.84 16.94 0.08
C THR A 84 -6.48 18.10 -0.68
N LEU A 85 -5.81 18.60 -1.72
CA LEU A 85 -6.28 19.72 -2.54
C LEU A 85 -7.20 19.29 -3.69
N MET A 86 -7.21 18.00 -4.04
CA MET A 86 -8.10 17.49 -5.10
C MET A 86 -9.56 17.52 -4.62
N PRO A 87 -10.50 17.91 -5.50
CA PRO A 87 -11.93 17.70 -5.25
C PRO A 87 -12.23 16.23 -5.04
N ASP A 88 -13.33 15.93 -4.37
CA ASP A 88 -13.73 14.54 -4.10
C ASP A 88 -13.78 13.73 -5.41
N VAL A 89 -12.91 12.73 -5.51
CA VAL A 89 -12.80 11.92 -6.74
C VAL A 89 -13.99 10.99 -6.82
N GLU A 90 -14.81 11.16 -7.86
CA GLU A 90 -16.05 10.38 -8.07
C GLU A 90 -15.84 8.86 -8.01
N ASN A 91 -14.70 8.36 -8.44
CA ASN A 91 -14.42 6.92 -8.41
C ASN A 91 -13.12 6.61 -7.66
N LYS A 92 -13.24 6.42 -6.35
CA LYS A 92 -12.12 6.07 -5.47
C LYS A 92 -11.45 4.74 -5.87
N GLY A 93 -12.19 3.82 -6.49
CA GLY A 93 -11.65 2.56 -6.99
C GLY A 93 -10.68 2.74 -8.16
N LYS A 94 -10.93 3.69 -9.07
CA LYS A 94 -9.97 4.04 -10.14
C LYS A 94 -8.69 4.63 -9.57
N LEU A 95 -8.82 5.51 -8.56
CA LEU A 95 -7.68 6.12 -7.90
C LEU A 95 -6.74 5.06 -7.30
N VAL A 96 -7.32 4.05 -6.61
CA VAL A 96 -6.58 2.91 -6.08
C VAL A 96 -5.85 2.13 -7.18
N VAL A 97 -6.55 1.82 -8.27
CA VAL A 97 -5.96 1.06 -9.39
C VAL A 97 -4.80 1.82 -10.03
N TYR A 98 -4.96 3.12 -10.28
CA TYR A 98 -3.89 3.94 -10.86
C TYR A 98 -2.72 4.12 -9.88
N GLY A 99 -2.99 4.29 -8.58
CA GLY A 99 -1.96 4.36 -7.55
C GLY A 99 -1.14 3.07 -7.44
N LEU A 100 -1.81 1.91 -7.36
CA LEU A 100 -1.14 0.60 -7.33
C LEU A 100 -0.34 0.33 -8.61
N PHE A 101 -0.89 0.66 -9.77
CA PHE A 101 -0.18 0.49 -11.04
C PHE A 101 1.04 1.40 -11.12
N GLY A 102 0.88 2.69 -10.77
CA GLY A 102 1.98 3.66 -10.71
C GLY A 102 3.07 3.25 -9.72
N PHE A 103 2.69 2.72 -8.56
CA PHE A 103 3.62 2.19 -7.56
C PHE A 103 4.44 1.02 -8.14
N GLY A 104 3.77 0.00 -8.68
CA GLY A 104 4.44 -1.17 -9.24
C GLY A 104 5.35 -0.83 -10.42
N VAL A 105 4.90 0.03 -11.35
CA VAL A 105 5.72 0.51 -12.48
C VAL A 105 6.90 1.34 -11.99
N GLY A 106 6.68 2.23 -11.02
CA GLY A 106 7.72 3.03 -10.39
C GLY A 106 8.81 2.18 -9.75
N LEU A 107 8.43 1.11 -9.03
CA LEU A 107 9.37 0.16 -8.45
C LEU A 107 10.21 -0.57 -9.51
N ILE A 108 9.59 -1.03 -10.60
CA ILE A 108 10.31 -1.70 -11.69
C ILE A 108 11.27 -0.72 -12.37
N ALA A 109 10.81 0.49 -12.66
CA ALA A 109 11.66 1.50 -13.29
C ALA A 109 12.83 1.91 -12.38
N PHE A 110 12.58 2.09 -11.07
CA PHE A 110 13.61 2.36 -10.06
C PHE A 110 14.63 1.23 -9.99
N ALA A 111 14.19 -0.03 -9.99
CA ALA A 111 15.06 -1.20 -9.86
C ALA A 111 16.12 -1.30 -10.95
N PHE A 112 15.83 -0.84 -12.17
CA PHE A 112 16.75 -0.89 -13.31
C PHE A 112 17.37 0.47 -13.66
N SER A 113 17.28 1.44 -12.75
CA SER A 113 17.90 2.77 -12.94
C SER A 113 19.30 2.79 -12.33
N ASP A 114 20.30 3.10 -13.15
CA ASP A 114 21.74 3.28 -12.82
C ASP A 114 22.15 4.76 -12.67
N MET A 115 21.21 5.68 -12.94
CA MET A 115 21.44 7.12 -12.77
C MET A 115 20.86 7.62 -11.45
N VAL A 116 21.70 8.13 -10.56
CA VAL A 116 21.29 8.60 -9.22
C VAL A 116 20.10 9.56 -9.27
N LEU A 117 20.16 10.59 -10.15
CA LEU A 117 19.08 11.57 -10.26
C LEU A 117 17.77 10.94 -10.74
N LEU A 118 17.84 10.05 -11.72
CA LEU A 118 16.68 9.32 -12.24
C LEU A 118 16.08 8.40 -11.17
N SER A 119 16.93 7.67 -10.44
CA SER A 119 16.52 6.81 -9.32
C SER A 119 15.80 7.58 -8.23
N MET A 120 16.30 8.78 -7.89
CA MET A 120 15.63 9.69 -6.93
C MET A 120 14.23 10.09 -7.39
N VAL A 121 14.07 10.47 -8.66
CA VAL A 121 12.77 10.85 -9.24
C VAL A 121 11.82 9.66 -9.29
N LEU A 122 12.30 8.50 -9.75
CA LEU A 122 11.50 7.28 -9.86
C LEU A 122 11.03 6.77 -8.49
N LEU A 123 11.90 6.81 -7.47
CA LEU A 123 11.53 6.47 -6.10
C LEU A 123 10.49 7.44 -5.54
N GLY A 124 10.65 8.74 -5.80
CA GLY A 124 9.66 9.75 -5.42
C GLY A 124 8.29 9.50 -6.07
N LEU A 125 8.27 9.19 -7.37
CA LEU A 125 7.03 8.86 -8.08
C LEU A 125 6.40 7.55 -7.58
N ALA A 126 7.22 6.54 -7.29
CA ALA A 126 6.75 5.29 -6.70
C ALA A 126 6.10 5.54 -5.34
N TYR A 127 6.79 6.19 -4.41
CA TYR A 127 6.27 6.47 -3.06
C TYR A 127 5.05 7.41 -3.10
N GLY A 128 5.04 8.39 -3.99
CA GLY A 128 3.87 9.23 -4.23
C GLY A 128 2.65 8.43 -4.69
N SER A 129 2.84 7.49 -5.62
CA SER A 129 1.79 6.55 -6.05
C SER A 129 1.37 5.62 -4.91
N GLY A 130 2.31 5.27 -4.01
CA GLY A 130 2.07 4.53 -2.78
C GLY A 130 1.03 5.23 -1.90
N VAL A 131 1.24 6.51 -1.59
CA VAL A 131 0.29 7.31 -0.79
C VAL A 131 -1.10 7.36 -1.43
N ILE A 132 -1.16 7.49 -2.76
CA ILE A 132 -2.44 7.56 -3.49
C ILE A 132 -3.23 6.26 -3.30
N TYR A 133 -2.63 5.09 -3.50
CA TYR A 133 -3.36 3.83 -3.35
C TYR A 133 -3.70 3.53 -1.89
N GLU A 134 -2.81 3.81 -0.94
CA GLU A 134 -3.06 3.58 0.48
C GLU A 134 -4.23 4.39 0.99
N SER A 135 -4.25 5.69 0.69
CA SER A 135 -5.35 6.59 1.04
C SER A 135 -6.66 6.14 0.41
N GLY A 136 -6.62 5.76 -0.88
CA GLY A 136 -7.79 5.25 -1.60
C GLY A 136 -8.31 3.93 -1.03
N LEU A 137 -7.44 2.95 -0.74
CA LEU A 137 -7.81 1.67 -0.15
C LEU A 137 -8.37 1.84 1.26
N SER A 138 -7.74 2.68 2.10
CA SER A 138 -8.22 2.97 3.43
C SER A 138 -9.61 3.61 3.40
N THR A 139 -9.83 4.56 2.49
CA THR A 139 -11.14 5.19 2.29
C THR A 139 -12.18 4.17 1.83
N LEU A 140 -11.88 3.37 0.78
CA LEU A 140 -12.80 2.33 0.29
C LEU A 140 -13.16 1.32 1.38
N LEU A 141 -12.18 0.92 2.20
CA LEU A 141 -12.41 0.00 3.30
C LEU A 141 -13.37 0.61 4.33
N GLN A 142 -13.14 1.87 4.74
CA GLN A 142 -13.96 2.56 5.73
C GLN A 142 -15.42 2.74 5.29
N ILE A 143 -15.66 3.11 4.02
CA ILE A 143 -17.01 3.31 3.49
C ILE A 143 -17.73 2.00 3.12
N SER A 144 -16.98 0.90 2.96
CA SER A 144 -17.54 -0.42 2.66
C SER A 144 -17.95 -1.22 3.89
N VAL A 145 -17.62 -0.74 5.09
CA VAL A 145 -17.83 -1.46 6.36
C VAL A 145 -18.86 -0.70 7.21
N PRO A 146 -19.89 -1.39 7.77
CA PRO A 146 -20.80 -0.81 8.76
C PRO A 146 -20.04 -0.26 9.98
N ASP A 147 -20.59 0.77 10.63
CA ASP A 147 -19.94 1.48 11.74
C ASP A 147 -19.56 0.53 12.89
N GLU A 148 -20.42 -0.47 13.20
CA GLU A 148 -20.19 -1.44 14.26
C GLU A 148 -18.97 -2.35 14.01
N MET A 149 -18.60 -2.55 12.74
CA MET A 149 -17.49 -3.42 12.34
C MET A 149 -16.24 -2.66 11.95
N ARG A 150 -16.33 -1.32 11.80
CA ARG A 150 -15.23 -0.49 11.27
C ARG A 150 -13.94 -0.63 12.08
N GLY A 151 -14.01 -0.53 13.41
CA GLY A 151 -12.82 -0.67 14.25
C GLY A 151 -12.14 -2.04 14.11
N ARG A 152 -12.94 -3.11 14.05
CA ARG A 152 -12.41 -4.48 13.89
C ARG A 152 -11.73 -4.69 12.54
N VAL A 153 -12.33 -4.20 11.46
CA VAL A 153 -11.77 -4.33 10.10
C VAL A 153 -10.53 -3.46 9.93
N LEU A 154 -10.52 -2.24 10.47
CA LEU A 154 -9.33 -1.38 10.45
C LEU A 154 -8.17 -1.96 11.26
N SER A 155 -8.44 -2.74 12.33
CA SER A 155 -7.39 -3.48 13.04
C SER A 155 -6.71 -4.51 12.13
N PHE A 156 -7.44 -5.16 11.20
CA PHE A 156 -6.84 -6.03 10.18
C PHE A 156 -5.98 -5.26 9.18
N GLN A 157 -6.38 -4.06 8.79
CA GLN A 157 -5.52 -3.19 7.96
C GLN A 157 -4.21 -2.88 8.69
N SER A 158 -4.26 -2.51 9.97
CA SER A 158 -3.07 -2.26 10.78
C SER A 158 -2.18 -3.50 10.93
N LEU A 159 -2.77 -4.70 11.06
CA LEU A 159 -2.03 -5.95 11.04
C LEU A 159 -1.32 -6.18 9.70
N CYS A 160 -1.97 -5.87 8.57
CA CYS A 160 -1.34 -5.96 7.26
C CYS A 160 -0.08 -5.07 7.17
N TRP A 161 -0.13 -3.84 7.69
CA TRP A 161 1.05 -2.97 7.78
C TRP A 161 2.18 -3.59 8.60
N GLY A 162 1.85 -4.32 9.68
CA GLY A 162 2.85 -5.06 10.45
C GLY A 162 3.61 -6.12 9.64
N PHE A 163 3.02 -6.64 8.55
CA PHE A 163 3.68 -7.61 7.69
C PHE A 163 4.74 -7.00 6.77
N SER A 164 4.78 -5.67 6.59
CA SER A 164 5.85 -5.00 5.82
C SER A 164 7.24 -5.33 6.39
N GLY A 165 7.38 -5.46 7.72
CA GLY A 165 8.61 -5.90 8.36
C GLY A 165 9.10 -7.29 7.92
N SER A 166 8.19 -8.18 7.47
CA SER A 166 8.55 -9.51 6.93
C SER A 166 9.00 -9.47 5.47
N ALA A 167 8.78 -8.37 4.77
CA ALA A 167 9.10 -8.19 3.36
C ALA A 167 10.60 -8.37 3.06
N GLY A 168 11.46 -8.04 4.02
CA GLY A 168 12.91 -8.22 3.91
C GLY A 168 13.34 -9.69 3.74
N PHE A 169 12.60 -10.67 4.26
CA PHE A 169 13.00 -12.07 4.18
C PHE A 169 12.98 -12.60 2.75
N HIS A 170 11.84 -12.47 2.05
CA HIS A 170 11.74 -12.98 0.68
C HIS A 170 12.51 -12.10 -0.31
N ALA A 171 12.52 -10.76 -0.12
CA ALA A 171 13.33 -9.87 -0.93
C ALA A 171 14.82 -10.15 -0.77
N GLY A 172 15.29 -10.38 0.46
CA GLY A 172 16.67 -10.78 0.75
C GLY A 172 17.04 -12.13 0.11
N ALA A 173 16.13 -13.12 0.17
CA ALA A 173 16.35 -14.42 -0.47
C ALA A 173 16.49 -14.30 -2.01
N ILE A 174 15.62 -13.49 -2.65
CA ILE A 174 15.72 -13.21 -4.08
C ILE A 174 17.01 -12.44 -4.40
N ALA A 175 17.32 -11.42 -3.60
CA ALA A 175 18.49 -10.57 -3.79
C ALA A 175 19.81 -11.35 -3.66
N ALA A 176 19.85 -12.33 -2.76
CA ALA A 176 21.03 -13.20 -2.60
C ALA A 176 21.36 -14.05 -3.84
N ILE A 177 20.38 -14.35 -4.68
CA ILE A 177 20.54 -15.21 -5.87
C ILE A 177 20.59 -14.37 -7.15
N LEU A 178 19.72 -13.34 -7.25
CA LEU A 178 19.46 -12.61 -8.49
C LEU A 178 19.82 -11.11 -8.41
N GLY A 179 20.23 -10.63 -7.25
CA GLY A 179 20.53 -9.22 -6.99
C GLY A 179 19.33 -8.41 -6.48
N ALA A 180 19.62 -7.31 -5.80
CA ALA A 180 18.61 -6.44 -5.20
C ALA A 180 17.67 -5.78 -6.24
N PRO A 181 18.12 -5.33 -7.42
CA PRO A 181 17.24 -4.82 -8.46
C PRO A 181 16.17 -5.82 -8.89
N VAL A 182 16.53 -7.08 -9.08
CA VAL A 182 15.56 -8.13 -9.46
C VAL A 182 14.56 -8.40 -8.34
N ALA A 183 14.98 -8.35 -7.07
CA ALA A 183 14.08 -8.51 -5.93
C ALA A 183 13.03 -7.40 -5.90
N VAL A 184 13.42 -6.14 -6.09
CA VAL A 184 12.50 -4.99 -6.13
C VAL A 184 11.59 -5.07 -7.36
N ALA A 185 12.14 -5.37 -8.54
CA ALA A 185 11.34 -5.52 -9.76
C ALA A 185 10.30 -6.64 -9.63
N ALA A 186 10.66 -7.78 -9.04
CA ALA A 186 9.73 -8.88 -8.76
C ALA A 186 8.57 -8.43 -7.87
N GLY A 187 8.85 -7.63 -6.82
CA GLY A 187 7.82 -7.00 -5.99
C GLY A 187 6.86 -6.13 -6.82
N GLY A 188 7.41 -5.27 -7.68
CA GLY A 188 6.63 -4.43 -8.60
C GLY A 188 5.74 -5.26 -9.55
N VAL A 189 6.27 -6.35 -10.11
CA VAL A 189 5.51 -7.27 -10.98
C VAL A 189 4.36 -7.93 -10.21
N VAL A 190 4.59 -8.38 -8.97
CA VAL A 190 3.53 -8.95 -8.13
C VAL A 190 2.44 -7.93 -7.84
N VAL A 191 2.80 -6.69 -7.51
CA VAL A 191 1.84 -5.59 -7.27
C VAL A 191 1.01 -5.32 -8.54
N ILE A 192 1.63 -5.19 -9.71
CA ILE A 192 0.92 -4.97 -10.99
C ILE A 192 0.00 -6.14 -11.31
N SER A 193 0.48 -7.37 -11.19
CA SER A 193 -0.31 -8.57 -11.47
C SER A 193 -1.54 -8.67 -10.57
N ASN A 194 -1.37 -8.37 -9.28
CA ASN A 194 -2.48 -8.30 -8.34
C ASN A 194 -3.44 -7.15 -8.70
N THR A 195 -2.92 -5.98 -9.09
CA THR A 195 -3.72 -4.83 -9.51
C THR A 195 -4.60 -5.17 -10.70
N ILE A 196 -4.06 -5.79 -11.75
CA ILE A 196 -4.81 -6.24 -12.94
C ILE A 196 -5.94 -7.19 -12.52
N ARG A 197 -5.63 -8.14 -11.63
CA ARG A 197 -6.63 -9.12 -11.13
C ARG A 197 -7.80 -8.47 -10.41
N ILE A 198 -7.55 -7.43 -9.61
CA ILE A 198 -8.57 -6.78 -8.77
C ILE A 198 -9.19 -5.54 -9.41
N ALA A 199 -8.60 -4.98 -10.47
CA ALA A 199 -8.97 -3.69 -11.06
C ALA A 199 -10.47 -3.58 -11.37
N LYS A 200 -11.05 -4.58 -12.02
CA LYS A 200 -12.48 -4.61 -12.35
C LYS A 200 -13.36 -4.51 -11.11
N ASN A 201 -13.02 -5.24 -10.06
CA ASN A 201 -13.79 -5.25 -8.81
C ASN A 201 -13.64 -3.91 -8.08
N MET A 202 -12.42 -3.34 -8.03
CA MET A 202 -12.15 -2.06 -7.37
C MET A 202 -12.92 -0.91 -8.03
N ILE A 203 -12.92 -0.85 -9.36
CA ILE A 203 -13.65 0.18 -10.11
C ILE A 203 -15.15 0.06 -9.88
N LEU A 204 -15.71 -1.16 -9.84
CA LEU A 204 -17.14 -1.40 -9.58
C LEU A 204 -17.53 -1.02 -8.14
N ILE A 205 -16.67 -1.29 -7.15
CA ILE A 205 -16.87 -0.87 -5.77
C ILE A 205 -16.94 0.66 -5.69
N GLY A 206 -16.00 1.36 -6.32
CA GLY A 206 -15.98 2.82 -6.35
C GLY A 206 -17.29 3.41 -6.91
N VAL A 207 -17.78 2.90 -8.03
CA VAL A 207 -19.05 3.36 -8.63
C VAL A 207 -20.26 3.11 -7.73
N ASN A 208 -20.35 1.95 -7.08
CA ASN A 208 -21.49 1.60 -6.23
C ASN A 208 -21.51 2.42 -4.92
N THR A 209 -20.35 2.83 -4.45
CA THR A 209 -20.23 3.61 -3.22
C THR A 209 -20.65 5.06 -3.47
N ASP A 210 -20.27 5.63 -4.62
CA ASP A 210 -20.68 6.98 -5.00
C ASP A 210 -22.20 7.10 -5.14
N LYS A 211 -22.88 6.07 -5.66
CA LYS A 211 -24.35 6.03 -5.74
C LYS A 211 -25.05 6.03 -4.37
N LYS A 212 -24.45 5.37 -3.37
CA LYS A 212 -25.02 5.32 -2.01
C LYS A 212 -24.85 6.63 -1.22
N ILE A 213 -23.98 7.52 -1.65
CA ILE A 213 -23.76 8.83 -1.01
C ILE A 213 -24.71 9.88 -1.59
N VAL A 214 -25.20 9.67 -2.83
CA VAL A 214 -26.08 10.63 -3.55
C VAL A 214 -27.57 10.36 -3.30
N ASP A 215 -27.94 9.12 -2.90
CA ASP A 215 -29.28 8.71 -2.47
C ASP A 215 -29.45 8.88 -0.95
#